data_d193dd11fe866621a42ab468fdcb0524
#
_entry.id   d193dd11fe866621a42ab468fdcb0524
#
_cell.length_a   1.000
_cell.length_b   1.000
_cell.length_c   1.000
_cell.angle_alpha   90.00
_cell.angle_beta   90.00
_cell.angle_gamma   90.00
#
_symmetry.space_group_name_H-M   'P 1'
#
loop_
_entity.id
_entity.type
_entity.pdbx_description
1 polymer ?
#
loop_
_entity_poly.entity_id
_entity_poly.type
_entity_poly.pdbx_seq_one_letter_code
_entity_poly.pdbx_strand_id
1 'polypeptide(L)'
;MSKTEKDVARELASAFSEEEVTSTIDRGTKKESKWSTSFKSENGEDEFDTIQRIFGLSESARGLFEAATSGDGNEKSRILTLHSSSLLAFLCFNGVANHPITIDGIVYDDGTVYNDGTVYNEVMFEVKNNVINNSPGKSNIDVLLMGENRKKLLFLESKFTEY
;
A
#
# COMPACT_ATOMS: atom_id res chain seq x y z
N MET A 1 -15.07 20.48 -8.13
CA MET A 1 -14.67 20.56 -6.71
C MET A 1 -13.80 19.36 -6.44
N SER A 2 -12.56 19.56 -5.98
CA SER A 2 -11.72 18.43 -5.54
C SER A 2 -12.27 17.88 -4.21
N LYS A 3 -12.35 16.56 -4.09
CA LYS A 3 -12.74 15.91 -2.83
C LYS A 3 -11.65 16.17 -1.79
N THR A 4 -12.05 16.40 -0.55
CA THR A 4 -11.10 16.50 0.57
C THR A 4 -10.72 15.08 1.03
N GLU A 5 -9.58 14.94 1.76
CA GLU A 5 -9.22 13.67 2.41
C GLU A 5 -10.37 13.06 3.23
N LYS A 6 -11.16 13.92 3.89
CA LYS A 6 -12.34 13.49 4.67
C LYS A 6 -13.41 12.85 3.80
N ASP A 7 -13.63 13.39 2.61
CA ASP A 7 -14.64 12.88 1.70
C ASP A 7 -14.22 11.51 1.15
N VAL A 8 -12.94 11.35 0.80
CA VAL A 8 -12.37 10.08 0.35
C VAL A 8 -12.43 9.03 1.46
N ALA A 9 -12.02 9.38 2.68
CA ALA A 9 -12.06 8.46 3.82
C ALA A 9 -13.49 8.01 4.15
N ARG A 10 -14.49 8.90 4.03
CA ARG A 10 -15.92 8.56 4.22
C ARG A 10 -16.43 7.63 3.12
N GLU A 11 -16.07 7.88 1.88
CA GLU A 11 -16.48 7.01 0.77
C GLU A 11 -15.87 5.62 0.91
N LEU A 12 -14.58 5.53 1.25
CA LEU A 12 -13.93 4.25 1.54
C LEU A 12 -14.60 3.54 2.74
N ALA A 13 -14.86 4.27 3.82
CA ALA A 13 -15.53 3.70 4.98
C ALA A 13 -16.93 3.18 4.65
N SER A 14 -17.64 3.82 3.71
CA SER A 14 -18.97 3.38 3.29
C SER A 14 -18.97 2.06 2.49
N ALA A 15 -17.81 1.63 1.99
CA ALA A 15 -17.65 0.34 1.31
C ALA A 15 -17.53 -0.85 2.28
N PHE A 16 -17.31 -0.57 3.58
CA PHE A 16 -17.15 -1.56 4.62
C PHE A 16 -18.29 -1.45 5.66
N SER A 17 -18.59 -2.55 6.34
CA SER A 17 -19.58 -2.55 7.42
C SER A 17 -19.05 -1.80 8.66
N GLU A 18 -19.96 -1.34 9.53
CA GLU A 18 -19.60 -0.75 10.82
C GLU A 18 -18.89 -1.74 11.75
N GLU A 19 -19.00 -3.03 11.46
CA GLU A 19 -18.29 -4.08 12.19
C GLU A 19 -16.82 -4.18 11.78
N GLU A 20 -16.50 -3.87 10.53
CA GLU A 20 -15.13 -3.96 9.95
C GLU A 20 -14.30 -2.71 10.17
N VAL A 21 -14.91 -1.53 10.30
CA VAL A 21 -14.19 -0.26 10.40
C VAL A 21 -14.58 0.54 11.64
N THR A 22 -13.64 1.31 12.14
CA THR A 22 -13.85 2.29 13.20
C THR A 22 -13.31 3.63 12.79
N SER A 23 -14.04 4.71 13.17
CA SER A 23 -13.57 6.08 13.01
C SER A 23 -13.08 6.59 14.35
N THR A 24 -11.81 6.99 14.42
CA THR A 24 -11.25 7.63 15.59
C THR A 24 -11.05 9.12 15.34
N ILE A 25 -11.47 9.94 16.30
CA ILE A 25 -11.11 11.36 16.31
C ILE A 25 -9.78 11.45 17.03
N ASP A 26 -8.71 11.72 16.29
CA ASP A 26 -7.43 11.98 16.93
C ASP A 26 -7.48 13.35 17.61
N ARG A 27 -7.53 13.34 18.95
CA ARG A 27 -7.54 14.55 19.79
C ARG A 27 -6.15 15.06 20.13
N GLY A 28 -5.11 14.53 19.50
CA GLY A 28 -3.71 14.63 19.95
C GLY A 28 -2.98 15.94 19.69
N THR A 29 -3.54 16.94 19.01
CA THR A 29 -2.94 18.28 18.93
C THR A 29 -4.03 19.32 18.64
N LYS A 30 -3.89 20.55 19.14
CA LYS A 30 -4.81 21.69 18.94
C LYS A 30 -5.03 22.13 17.48
N LYS A 31 -4.63 21.32 16.52
CA LYS A 31 -4.93 21.46 15.09
C LYS A 31 -5.99 20.44 14.74
N GLU A 32 -7.02 20.87 14.05
CA GLU A 32 -8.21 20.18 13.57
C GLU A 32 -8.11 18.64 13.57
N SER A 33 -9.01 18.01 14.31
CA SER A 33 -9.10 16.55 14.44
C SER A 33 -9.04 15.87 13.07
N LYS A 34 -7.91 15.23 12.76
CA LYS A 34 -7.84 14.33 11.60
C LYS A 34 -8.75 13.15 11.89
N TRP A 35 -9.75 12.95 11.05
CA TRP A 35 -10.54 11.73 11.07
C TRP A 35 -9.68 10.61 10.52
N SER A 36 -9.36 9.64 11.35
CA SER A 36 -8.72 8.41 10.91
C SER A 36 -9.77 7.29 10.95
N THR A 37 -10.08 6.72 9.81
CA THR A 37 -10.88 5.51 9.71
C THR A 37 -9.94 4.34 9.53
N SER A 38 -10.09 3.32 10.36
CA SER A 38 -9.22 2.16 10.38
C SER A 38 -10.04 0.87 10.43
N PHE A 39 -9.47 -0.21 9.92
CA PHE A 39 -10.02 -1.54 10.14
C PHE A 39 -9.98 -1.90 11.63
N LYS A 40 -10.99 -2.62 12.08
CA LYS A 40 -11.11 -3.11 13.47
C LYS A 40 -10.41 -4.44 13.60
N SER A 41 -9.47 -4.53 14.54
CA SER A 41 -8.95 -5.82 14.99
C SER A 41 -9.91 -6.44 16.01
N GLU A 42 -10.08 -7.74 15.95
CA GLU A 42 -10.74 -8.53 16.99
C GLU A 42 -9.72 -8.87 18.10
N ASN A 43 -10.23 -9.35 19.24
CA ASN A 43 -9.38 -9.68 20.39
C ASN A 43 -8.34 -10.76 20.01
N GLY A 44 -7.06 -10.40 20.11
CA GLY A 44 -5.94 -11.30 19.85
C GLY A 44 -5.46 -11.31 18.40
N GLU A 45 -6.11 -10.58 17.50
CA GLU A 45 -5.63 -10.41 16.13
C GLU A 45 -4.44 -9.43 16.08
N ASP A 46 -3.42 -9.79 15.30
CA ASP A 46 -2.44 -8.85 14.82
C ASP A 46 -2.95 -8.09 13.58
N GLU A 47 -2.15 -7.18 13.03
CA GLU A 47 -2.51 -6.38 11.87
C GLU A 47 -2.75 -7.26 10.62
N PHE A 48 -1.94 -8.31 10.43
CA PHE A 48 -2.13 -9.23 9.31
C PHE A 48 -3.39 -10.06 9.47
N ASP A 49 -3.68 -10.60 10.65
CA ASP A 49 -4.88 -11.39 10.93
C ASP A 49 -6.14 -10.58 10.61
N THR A 50 -6.14 -9.29 11.00
CA THR A 50 -7.23 -8.35 10.69
C THR A 50 -7.43 -8.21 9.18
N ILE A 51 -6.37 -7.95 8.42
CA ILE A 51 -6.41 -7.79 6.97
C ILE A 51 -6.75 -9.11 6.28
N GLN A 52 -6.20 -10.22 6.77
CA GLN A 52 -6.51 -11.56 6.28
C GLN A 52 -8.01 -11.86 6.39
N ARG A 53 -8.62 -11.59 7.52
CA ARG A 53 -10.05 -11.81 7.75
C ARG A 53 -10.90 -10.94 6.82
N ILE A 54 -10.60 -9.67 6.71
CA ILE A 54 -11.41 -8.71 5.93
C ILE A 54 -11.30 -8.98 4.44
N PHE A 55 -10.12 -9.28 3.92
CA PHE A 55 -9.86 -9.44 2.48
C PHE A 55 -9.77 -10.91 2.03
N GLY A 56 -9.92 -11.89 2.93
CA GLY A 56 -9.87 -13.31 2.58
C GLY A 56 -8.49 -13.77 2.12
N LEU A 57 -7.41 -13.21 2.67
CA LEU A 57 -6.06 -13.52 2.26
C LEU A 57 -5.60 -14.91 2.74
N SER A 58 -4.67 -15.52 2.01
CA SER A 58 -4.00 -16.74 2.44
C SER A 58 -2.91 -16.42 3.48
N GLU A 59 -2.67 -17.32 4.44
CA GLU A 59 -1.56 -17.23 5.39
C GLU A 59 -0.19 -17.10 4.70
N SER A 60 -0.05 -17.64 3.50
CA SER A 60 1.17 -17.50 2.68
C SER A 60 1.51 -16.05 2.32
N ALA A 61 0.56 -15.11 2.42
CA ALA A 61 0.80 -13.70 2.16
C ALA A 61 1.43 -12.95 3.35
N ARG A 62 1.50 -13.55 4.56
CA ARG A 62 2.03 -12.91 5.78
C ARG A 62 3.45 -12.36 5.59
N GLY A 63 4.35 -13.14 5.01
CA GLY A 63 5.73 -12.68 4.78
C GLY A 63 5.83 -11.47 3.83
N LEU A 64 4.95 -11.38 2.84
CA LEU A 64 4.85 -10.21 1.95
C LEU A 64 4.25 -8.99 2.69
N PHE A 65 3.29 -9.22 3.58
CA PHE A 65 2.71 -8.17 4.41
C PHE A 65 3.77 -7.59 5.37
N GLU A 66 4.53 -8.44 6.04
CA GLU A 66 5.63 -8.01 6.90
C GLU A 66 6.67 -7.20 6.13
N ALA A 67 7.00 -7.61 4.90
CA ALA A 67 7.89 -6.85 4.04
C ALA A 67 7.31 -5.48 3.69
N ALA A 68 6.03 -5.41 3.28
CA ALA A 68 5.34 -4.16 2.92
C ALA A 68 5.17 -3.19 4.11
N THR A 69 5.28 -3.68 5.34
CA THR A 69 5.16 -2.88 6.58
C THR A 69 6.49 -2.62 7.26
N SER A 70 7.61 -3.03 6.65
CA SER A 70 8.95 -2.93 7.23
C SER A 70 9.65 -1.58 7.00
N GLY A 71 8.98 -0.61 6.36
CA GLY A 71 9.50 0.73 6.09
C GLY A 71 10.03 1.45 7.34
N ASP A 72 10.94 2.40 7.14
CA ASP A 72 11.59 3.16 8.23
C ASP A 72 10.68 4.27 8.82
N GLY A 73 9.43 4.38 8.36
CA GLY A 73 8.44 5.37 8.77
C GLY A 73 7.43 4.87 9.81
N ASN A 74 6.26 5.54 9.82
CA ASN A 74 5.14 5.17 10.70
C ASN A 74 4.18 4.16 10.04
N GLU A 75 4.62 3.48 8.97
CA GLU A 75 3.80 2.60 8.13
C GLU A 75 3.15 1.53 8.99
N LYS A 76 3.92 0.85 9.85
CA LYS A 76 3.42 -0.20 10.72
C LYS A 76 2.30 0.29 11.65
N SER A 77 2.46 1.49 12.24
CA SER A 77 1.45 2.04 13.16
C SER A 77 0.17 2.51 12.47
N ARG A 78 0.19 2.65 11.14
CA ARG A 78 -0.92 3.17 10.33
C ARG A 78 -1.43 2.16 9.32
N ILE A 79 -0.89 0.95 9.30
CA ILE A 79 -1.19 -0.03 8.25
C ILE A 79 -2.68 -0.34 8.16
N LEU A 80 -3.40 -0.33 9.27
CA LEU A 80 -4.83 -0.57 9.30
C LEU A 80 -5.69 0.64 8.91
N THR A 81 -5.09 1.80 8.65
CA THR A 81 -5.88 2.96 8.18
C THR A 81 -6.32 2.75 6.73
N LEU A 82 -7.56 3.13 6.40
CA LEU A 82 -8.12 2.97 5.05
C LEU A 82 -7.35 3.71 3.97
N HIS A 83 -6.53 4.69 4.34
CA HIS A 83 -5.69 5.48 3.43
C HIS A 83 -4.20 5.13 3.53
N SER A 84 -3.87 3.94 4.03
CA SER A 84 -2.48 3.47 4.06
C SER A 84 -1.99 3.13 2.66
N SER A 85 -0.96 3.84 2.19
CA SER A 85 -0.30 3.58 0.90
C SER A 85 0.33 2.19 0.88
N SER A 86 0.97 1.78 1.97
CA SER A 86 1.61 0.47 2.09
C SER A 86 0.58 -0.67 2.07
N LEU A 87 -0.58 -0.49 2.74
CA LEU A 87 -1.66 -1.47 2.68
C LEU A 87 -2.22 -1.58 1.26
N LEU A 88 -2.46 -0.44 0.60
CA LEU A 88 -2.94 -0.43 -0.78
C LEU A 88 -1.97 -1.14 -1.71
N ALA A 89 -0.68 -0.84 -1.62
CA ALA A 89 0.36 -1.49 -2.40
C ALA A 89 0.37 -3.01 -2.17
N PHE A 90 0.33 -3.43 -0.90
CA PHE A 90 0.26 -4.84 -0.55
C PHE A 90 -0.99 -5.52 -1.13
N LEU A 91 -2.18 -4.95 -0.94
CA LEU A 91 -3.44 -5.55 -1.45
C LEU A 91 -3.45 -5.67 -2.97
N CYS A 92 -2.88 -4.69 -3.69
CA CYS A 92 -2.81 -4.73 -5.15
C CYS A 92 -1.82 -5.78 -5.68
N PHE A 93 -0.72 -6.04 -4.99
CA PHE A 93 0.39 -6.79 -5.57
C PHE A 93 0.77 -8.08 -4.83
N ASN A 94 0.17 -8.42 -3.68
CA ASN A 94 0.52 -9.64 -2.93
C ASN A 94 0.30 -10.94 -3.72
N GLY A 95 -0.60 -10.93 -4.70
CA GLY A 95 -0.94 -12.10 -5.53
C GLY A 95 -0.08 -12.30 -6.77
N VAL A 96 0.85 -11.38 -7.09
CA VAL A 96 1.60 -11.36 -8.36
C VAL A 96 2.37 -12.66 -8.63
N ALA A 97 2.93 -13.28 -7.59
CA ALA A 97 3.66 -14.55 -7.74
C ALA A 97 2.76 -15.71 -8.21
N ASN A 98 1.49 -15.71 -7.81
CA ASN A 98 0.52 -16.73 -8.18
C ASN A 98 -0.30 -16.35 -9.43
N HIS A 99 -0.50 -15.06 -9.63
CA HIS A 99 -1.29 -14.47 -10.71
C HIS A 99 -0.46 -13.37 -11.37
N PRO A 100 0.43 -13.73 -12.31
CA PRO A 100 1.26 -12.77 -13.03
C PRO A 100 0.42 -11.68 -13.68
N ILE A 101 0.91 -10.45 -13.68
CA ILE A 101 0.20 -9.29 -14.18
C ILE A 101 0.98 -8.62 -15.32
N THR A 102 0.24 -7.97 -16.22
CA THR A 102 0.77 -7.04 -17.21
C THR A 102 0.28 -5.65 -16.83
N ILE A 103 1.17 -4.66 -16.84
CA ILE A 103 0.81 -3.27 -16.57
C ILE A 103 0.87 -2.51 -17.88
N ASP A 104 -0.31 -2.17 -18.39
CA ASP A 104 -0.46 -1.43 -19.63
C ASP A 104 -1.00 -0.02 -19.38
N GLY A 105 -0.61 0.92 -20.25
CA GLY A 105 -1.20 2.25 -20.24
C GLY A 105 -0.69 3.19 -19.16
N ILE A 106 0.48 2.94 -18.57
CA ILE A 106 1.13 3.94 -17.69
C ILE A 106 1.48 5.15 -18.55
N VAL A 107 0.91 6.29 -18.21
CA VAL A 107 1.19 7.56 -18.88
C VAL A 107 2.26 8.32 -18.09
N TYR A 108 3.39 8.62 -18.72
CA TYR A 108 4.42 9.48 -18.14
C TYR A 108 4.08 10.96 -18.29
N ASP A 109 4.74 11.85 -17.56
CA ASP A 109 4.54 13.30 -17.60
C ASP A 109 4.74 13.90 -18.99
N ASP A 110 5.53 13.28 -19.84
CA ASP A 110 5.75 13.66 -21.24
C ASP A 110 4.67 13.14 -22.21
N GLY A 111 3.66 12.43 -21.69
CA GLY A 111 2.58 11.84 -22.47
C GLY A 111 2.93 10.48 -23.11
N THR A 112 4.13 9.94 -22.88
CA THR A 112 4.48 8.59 -23.35
C THR A 112 3.66 7.56 -22.61
N VAL A 113 3.18 6.54 -23.33
CA VAL A 113 2.44 5.43 -22.74
C VAL A 113 3.36 4.22 -22.63
N TYR A 114 3.56 3.72 -21.41
CA TYR A 114 4.24 2.46 -21.19
C TYR A 114 3.33 1.30 -21.56
N ASN A 115 3.74 0.50 -22.48
CA ASN A 115 3.05 -0.72 -22.89
C ASN A 115 4.06 -1.60 -23.64
N ASP A 116 4.87 -2.36 -22.91
CA ASP A 116 5.86 -3.26 -23.48
C ASP A 116 5.45 -4.74 -23.45
N GLY A 117 4.24 -5.02 -22.94
CA GLY A 117 3.71 -6.38 -22.81
C GLY A 117 4.46 -7.25 -21.80
N THR A 118 5.29 -6.65 -20.94
CA THR A 118 6.03 -7.39 -19.92
C THR A 118 5.09 -8.02 -18.92
N VAL A 119 5.26 -9.32 -18.70
CA VAL A 119 4.56 -10.06 -17.65
C VAL A 119 5.43 -10.06 -16.40
N TYR A 120 4.89 -9.49 -15.32
CA TYR A 120 5.51 -9.46 -14.00
C TYR A 120 4.98 -10.63 -13.17
N ASN A 121 5.87 -11.41 -12.59
CA ASN A 121 5.55 -12.61 -11.83
C ASN A 121 6.26 -12.69 -10.47
N GLU A 122 7.04 -11.69 -10.11
CA GLU A 122 7.65 -11.54 -8.80
C GLU A 122 7.40 -10.13 -8.27
N VAL A 123 7.27 -10.01 -6.95
CA VAL A 123 7.08 -8.74 -6.24
C VAL A 123 7.99 -8.67 -5.02
N MET A 124 8.53 -7.49 -4.76
CA MET A 124 9.18 -7.13 -3.50
C MET A 124 8.61 -5.80 -3.00
N PHE A 125 8.49 -5.65 -1.69
CA PHE A 125 8.01 -4.43 -1.04
C PHE A 125 9.15 -3.77 -0.26
N GLU A 126 9.06 -2.45 -0.07
CA GLU A 126 9.97 -1.63 0.74
C GLU A 126 11.46 -1.87 0.37
N VAL A 127 11.74 -1.88 -0.94
CA VAL A 127 13.08 -2.17 -1.44
C VAL A 127 13.99 -0.98 -1.19
N LYS A 128 15.05 -1.18 -0.41
CA LYS A 128 16.05 -0.14 -0.14
C LYS A 128 16.86 0.18 -1.41
N ASN A 129 16.74 1.41 -1.88
CA ASN A 129 17.51 1.87 -3.01
C ASN A 129 18.92 2.30 -2.56
N ASN A 130 19.92 1.47 -2.85
CA ASN A 130 21.32 1.76 -2.58
C ASN A 130 22.05 2.43 -3.75
N VAL A 131 21.35 2.87 -4.79
CA VAL A 131 21.95 3.35 -6.04
C VAL A 131 22.66 4.71 -5.88
N ILE A 132 22.34 5.47 -4.84
CA ILE A 132 23.01 6.75 -4.56
C ILE A 132 23.87 6.59 -3.31
N ASN A 133 25.12 6.18 -3.51
CA ASN A 133 26.08 5.84 -2.45
C ASN A 133 26.48 6.99 -1.50
N ASN A 134 25.94 8.20 -1.59
CA ASN A 134 26.38 9.34 -0.77
C ASN A 134 25.24 10.25 -0.26
N SER A 135 24.00 9.83 -0.32
CA SER A 135 22.90 10.62 0.29
C SER A 135 22.55 10.10 1.68
N PRO A 136 22.39 10.98 2.69
CA PRO A 136 22.01 10.59 4.04
C PRO A 136 20.55 10.15 4.19
N GLY A 137 19.80 10.02 3.11
CA GLY A 137 18.42 9.53 3.07
C GLY A 137 18.33 8.33 2.14
N LYS A 138 18.12 7.12 2.69
CA LYS A 138 17.76 5.95 1.90
C LYS A 138 16.30 6.13 1.48
N SER A 139 16.06 6.24 0.16
CA SER A 139 14.71 6.17 -0.37
C SER A 139 14.29 4.70 -0.45
N ASN A 140 13.19 4.34 0.16
CA ASN A 140 12.55 3.05 -0.05
C ASN A 140 11.67 3.16 -1.30
N ILE A 141 11.60 2.08 -2.06
CA ILE A 141 10.68 1.92 -3.18
C ILE A 141 9.55 1.04 -2.66
N ASP A 142 8.32 1.55 -2.70
CA ASP A 142 7.17 0.86 -2.11
C ASP A 142 6.95 -0.52 -2.73
N VAL A 143 7.03 -0.62 -4.08
CA VAL A 143 6.85 -1.87 -4.81
C VAL A 143 7.88 -2.00 -5.94
N LEU A 144 8.53 -3.15 -6.01
CA LEU A 144 9.34 -3.57 -7.14
C LEU A 144 8.71 -4.80 -7.78
N LEU A 145 8.25 -4.66 -9.02
CA LEU A 145 7.80 -5.77 -9.84
C LEU A 145 8.94 -6.26 -10.75
N MET A 146 9.04 -7.57 -10.88
CA MET A 146 10.07 -8.21 -11.69
C MET A 146 9.46 -9.20 -12.67
N GLY A 147 9.91 -9.13 -13.92
CA GLY A 147 9.52 -10.00 -15.02
C GLY A 147 10.72 -10.50 -15.82
N GLU A 148 10.47 -11.43 -16.74
CA GLU A 148 11.47 -11.99 -17.65
C GLU A 148 12.72 -12.52 -16.92
N ASN A 149 12.54 -13.31 -15.87
CA ASN A 149 13.65 -13.80 -15.02
C ASN A 149 14.49 -12.64 -14.44
N ARG A 150 13.81 -11.61 -13.93
CA ARG A 150 14.39 -10.39 -13.32
C ARG A 150 15.16 -9.49 -14.29
N LYS A 151 14.98 -9.64 -15.58
CA LYS A 151 15.58 -8.75 -16.58
C LYS A 151 14.77 -7.47 -16.78
N LYS A 152 13.48 -7.50 -16.45
CA LYS A 152 12.57 -6.35 -16.49
C LYS A 152 12.19 -5.99 -15.07
N LEU A 153 12.40 -4.73 -14.71
CA LEU A 153 12.14 -4.18 -13.39
C LEU A 153 11.21 -2.99 -13.53
N LEU A 154 10.14 -2.96 -12.76
CA LEU A 154 9.25 -1.81 -12.64
C LEU A 154 9.18 -1.38 -11.18
N PHE A 155 9.57 -0.14 -10.93
CA PHE A 155 9.55 0.51 -9.62
C PHE A 155 8.28 1.34 -9.52
N LEU A 156 7.50 1.09 -8.47
CA LEU A 156 6.25 1.81 -8.21
C LEU A 156 6.33 2.48 -6.86
N GLU A 157 5.85 3.71 -6.79
CA GLU A 157 5.62 4.44 -5.57
C GLU A 157 4.12 4.58 -5.36
N SER A 158 3.62 4.15 -4.20
CA SER A 158 2.22 4.19 -3.85
C SER A 158 1.91 5.48 -3.10
N LYS A 159 1.12 6.36 -3.70
CA LYS A 159 0.64 7.59 -3.07
C LYS A 159 -0.87 7.54 -2.93
N PHE A 160 -1.34 7.45 -1.70
CA PHE A 160 -2.75 7.47 -1.39
C PHE A 160 -3.08 8.72 -0.58
N THR A 161 -3.84 9.64 -1.15
CA THR A 161 -4.36 10.86 -0.47
C THR A 161 -3.32 11.86 0.04
N GLU A 162 -2.15 11.99 -0.57
CA GLU A 162 -1.17 13.03 -0.22
C GLU A 162 -1.39 14.39 -0.94
N TYR A 163 -2.59 14.59 -1.52
CA TYR A 163 -2.94 15.81 -2.25
C TYR A 163 -3.92 16.69 -1.48
#